data_e245ec09c6af8ff885c16df147f52f37
#
_entry.id   e245ec09c6af8ff885c16df147f52f37
#
_cell.length_a   1.000
_cell.length_b   1.000
_cell.length_c   1.000
_cell.angle_alpha   90.00
_cell.angle_beta   90.00
_cell.angle_gamma   90.00
#
_symmetry.space_group_name_H-M   'P 1'
#
loop_
_entity.id
_entity.type
_entity.pdbx_description
1 polymer ?
#
loop_
_entity_poly.entity_id
_entity_poly.type
_entity_poly.pdbx_seq_one_letter_code
_entity_poly.pdbx_strand_id
1 'polypeptide(L)'
;MVEGKIISIGDISYVLGMCPKKLNRWYKHVLSGYKEAKISGKIKEHDYEKKYSKSIRVPIVAMKNYGTHLAIDEKHIRGRYHTIISNGRTGKIILMVRSTKSRELYSIVRQHFSVEQMIGVKIVTKDGAQGYDWLSRQAFPNAAKVLDKFHVL
;
A
#
# COMPACT_ATOMS: atom_id res chain seq x y z
N MET A 1 26.22 14.31 2.23
CA MET A 1 24.96 13.52 2.21
C MET A 1 25.32 12.09 1.82
N VAL A 2 25.16 11.15 2.73
CA VAL A 2 25.36 9.72 2.41
C VAL A 2 24.05 9.26 1.79
N GLU A 3 24.04 9.01 0.48
CA GLU A 3 22.92 8.36 -0.19
C GLU A 3 22.73 6.97 0.46
N GLY A 4 21.59 6.79 1.12
CA GLY A 4 21.25 5.54 1.76
C GLY A 4 21.04 4.45 0.71
N LYS A 5 22.08 3.68 0.42
CA LYS A 5 21.98 2.47 -0.39
C LYS A 5 20.93 1.54 0.23
N ILE A 6 19.90 1.20 -0.52
CA ILE A 6 18.93 0.18 -0.10
C ILE A 6 19.66 -1.15 -0.05
N ILE A 7 19.96 -1.62 1.15
CA ILE A 7 20.64 -2.89 1.38
C ILE A 7 19.59 -4.00 1.23
N SER A 8 19.82 -4.96 0.33
CA SER A 8 18.91 -6.09 0.13
C SER A 8 19.04 -7.12 1.26
N ILE A 9 17.99 -7.95 1.47
CA ILE A 9 18.06 -9.09 2.38
C ILE A 9 19.19 -10.06 1.97
N GLY A 10 19.50 -10.15 0.68
CA GLY A 10 20.63 -10.92 0.16
C GLY A 10 21.97 -10.41 0.68
N ASP A 11 22.18 -9.10 0.59
CA ASP A 11 23.43 -8.47 1.06
C ASP A 11 23.61 -8.64 2.57
N ILE A 12 22.54 -8.43 3.35
CA ILE A 12 22.59 -8.63 4.80
C ILE A 12 22.84 -10.10 5.13
N SER A 13 22.22 -11.03 4.42
CA SER A 13 22.41 -12.47 4.66
C SER A 13 23.83 -12.92 4.36
N TYR A 14 24.47 -12.35 3.35
CA TYR A 14 25.86 -12.59 3.01
C TYR A 14 26.79 -12.11 4.13
N VAL A 15 26.61 -10.88 4.60
CA VAL A 15 27.42 -10.30 5.69
C VAL A 15 27.26 -11.08 6.99
N LEU A 16 26.05 -11.56 7.30
CA LEU A 16 25.78 -12.32 8.52
C LEU A 16 26.08 -13.82 8.40
N GLY A 17 26.54 -14.32 7.25
CA GLY A 17 26.72 -15.74 7.01
C GLY A 17 25.44 -16.58 7.14
N MET A 18 24.27 -15.98 6.90
CA MET A 18 22.97 -16.62 7.09
C MET A 18 22.29 -16.94 5.77
N CYS A 19 21.54 -18.05 5.72
CA CYS A 19 20.68 -18.32 4.58
C CYS A 19 19.61 -17.22 4.41
N PRO A 20 19.43 -16.62 3.22
CA PRO A 20 18.44 -15.56 2.97
C PRO A 20 17.01 -15.92 3.37
N LYS A 21 16.61 -17.20 3.18
CA LYS A 21 15.29 -17.69 3.60
C LYS A 21 15.13 -17.67 5.13
N LYS A 22 16.19 -18.04 5.87
CA LYS A 22 16.21 -18.03 7.34
C LYS A 22 16.14 -16.59 7.87
N LEU A 23 16.94 -15.69 7.30
CA LEU A 23 16.95 -14.27 7.66
C LEU A 23 15.59 -13.60 7.39
N ASN A 24 14.98 -13.86 6.22
CA ASN A 24 13.67 -13.32 5.88
C ASN A 24 12.56 -13.81 6.82
N ARG A 25 12.60 -15.12 7.20
CA ARG A 25 11.67 -15.68 8.16
C ARG A 25 11.84 -15.04 9.54
N TRP A 26 13.08 -14.88 9.98
CA TRP A 26 13.41 -14.26 11.26
C TRP A 26 13.01 -12.79 11.31
N TYR A 27 13.29 -12.03 10.23
CA TYR A 27 12.84 -10.66 10.10
C TYR A 27 11.32 -10.55 10.26
N LYS A 28 10.56 -11.39 9.55
CA LYS A 28 9.09 -11.35 9.59
C LYS A 28 8.50 -11.69 10.95
N HIS A 29 9.10 -12.61 11.67
CA HIS A 29 8.52 -13.15 12.89
C HIS A 29 9.06 -12.52 14.16
N VAL A 30 10.24 -11.89 14.11
CA VAL A 30 10.93 -11.35 15.28
C VAL A 30 11.26 -9.88 15.09
N LEU A 31 12.11 -9.55 14.11
CA LEU A 31 12.66 -8.20 13.98
C LEU A 31 11.68 -7.13 13.51
N SER A 32 10.65 -7.50 12.72
CA SER A 32 9.68 -6.54 12.19
C SER A 32 8.73 -5.98 13.26
N GLY A 33 8.67 -6.61 14.45
CA GLY A 33 7.68 -6.26 15.47
C GLY A 33 6.22 -6.47 15.06
N TYR A 34 5.99 -7.09 13.90
CA TYR A 34 4.62 -7.26 13.36
C TYR A 34 3.76 -8.15 14.26
N LYS A 35 4.35 -9.22 14.80
CA LYS A 35 3.66 -10.17 15.67
C LYS A 35 3.22 -9.50 16.98
N GLU A 36 4.11 -8.72 17.56
CA GLU A 36 3.87 -7.97 18.80
C GLU A 36 2.86 -6.84 18.56
N ALA A 37 2.97 -6.13 17.44
CA ALA A 37 2.02 -5.10 17.05
C ALA A 37 0.61 -5.67 16.80
N LYS A 38 0.51 -6.88 16.26
CA LYS A 38 -0.77 -7.59 16.09
C LYS A 38 -1.36 -8.00 17.44
N ILE A 39 -0.56 -8.60 18.32
CA ILE A 39 -1.01 -9.04 19.65
C ILE A 39 -1.41 -7.84 20.53
N SER A 40 -0.67 -6.74 20.46
CA SER A 40 -0.95 -5.53 21.23
C SER A 40 -2.12 -4.68 20.69
N GLY A 41 -2.79 -5.12 19.61
CA GLY A 41 -3.89 -4.38 18.98
C GLY A 41 -3.48 -3.09 18.26
N LYS A 42 -2.17 -2.81 18.15
CA LYS A 42 -1.67 -1.66 17.37
C LYS A 42 -1.97 -1.78 15.87
N ILE A 43 -2.12 -3.03 15.39
CA ILE A 43 -2.59 -3.34 14.05
C ILE A 43 -4.00 -3.88 14.18
N LYS A 44 -5.00 -3.07 13.91
CA LYS A 44 -6.40 -3.52 13.86
C LYS A 44 -6.58 -4.38 12.61
N GLU A 45 -6.98 -5.64 12.80
CA GLU A 45 -7.54 -6.43 11.71
C GLU A 45 -8.88 -5.81 11.36
N HIS A 46 -9.01 -5.40 10.09
CA HIS A 46 -10.29 -4.88 9.64
C HIS A 46 -11.29 -6.02 9.50
N ASP A 47 -12.49 -5.84 10.06
CA ASP A 47 -13.64 -6.74 9.91
C ASP A 47 -14.15 -6.90 8.46
N TYR A 48 -13.35 -6.44 7.47
CA TYR A 48 -13.66 -6.56 6.05
C TYR A 48 -13.77 -8.00 5.58
N GLU A 49 -13.02 -8.91 6.20
CA GLU A 49 -13.10 -10.33 5.84
C GLU A 49 -14.51 -10.90 6.02
N LYS A 50 -15.26 -10.40 7.00
CA LYS A 50 -16.63 -10.85 7.28
C LYS A 50 -17.65 -10.27 6.30
N LYS A 51 -17.42 -9.06 5.79
CA LYS A 51 -18.42 -8.32 5.03
C LYS A 51 -18.24 -8.36 3.51
N TYR A 52 -16.99 -8.42 3.01
CA TYR A 52 -16.72 -8.22 1.58
C TYR A 52 -15.91 -9.32 0.90
N SER A 53 -14.98 -9.97 1.56
CA SER A 53 -14.21 -11.09 1.01
C SER A 53 -13.24 -11.68 2.05
N LYS A 54 -13.16 -13.00 2.12
CA LYS A 54 -12.10 -13.73 2.87
C LYS A 54 -10.68 -13.48 2.34
N SER A 55 -10.53 -12.69 1.27
CA SER A 55 -9.25 -12.44 0.60
C SER A 55 -8.53 -11.19 1.07
N ILE A 56 -9.22 -10.23 1.70
CA ILE A 56 -8.61 -9.02 2.21
C ILE A 56 -7.97 -9.33 3.55
N ARG A 57 -6.65 -9.41 3.55
CA ARG A 57 -5.87 -9.41 4.78
C ARG A 57 -5.50 -7.98 5.13
N VAL A 58 -5.21 -7.74 6.40
CA VAL A 58 -4.86 -6.44 7.00
C VAL A 58 -4.14 -5.52 6.00
N PRO A 59 -4.69 -4.35 5.67
CA PRO A 59 -4.00 -3.39 4.83
C PRO A 59 -2.75 -2.86 5.55
N ILE A 60 -1.70 -2.63 4.80
CA ILE A 60 -0.55 -1.87 5.30
C ILE A 60 -0.91 -0.39 5.16
N VAL A 61 -0.89 0.34 6.27
CA VAL A 61 -1.27 1.75 6.31
C VAL A 61 -0.13 2.57 6.90
N ALA A 62 0.31 3.57 6.16
CA ALA A 62 1.38 4.49 6.57
C ALA A 62 0.97 5.94 6.26
N MET A 63 -0.05 6.43 6.96
CA MET A 63 -0.63 7.78 6.74
C MET A 63 0.37 8.91 6.91
N LYS A 64 1.48 8.71 7.63
CA LYS A 64 2.60 9.67 7.70
C LYS A 64 3.21 10.02 6.33
N ASN A 65 2.99 9.18 5.32
CA ASN A 65 3.47 9.40 3.96
C ASN A 65 2.45 10.12 3.08
N TYR A 66 1.27 10.47 3.63
CA TYR A 66 0.23 11.18 2.90
C TYR A 66 0.78 12.45 2.21
N GLY A 67 0.18 12.77 1.08
CA GLY A 67 0.46 13.97 0.31
C GLY A 67 -0.68 14.28 -0.65
N THR A 68 -0.68 15.47 -1.23
CA THR A 68 -1.75 15.92 -2.15
C THR A 68 -1.65 15.33 -3.56
N HIS A 69 -0.56 14.64 -3.87
CA HIS A 69 -0.37 13.89 -5.12
C HIS A 69 -0.29 12.40 -4.78
N LEU A 70 -1.23 11.63 -5.28
CA LEU A 70 -1.29 10.20 -5.07
C LEU A 70 -1.01 9.46 -6.39
N ALA A 71 -0.44 8.27 -6.27
CA ALA A 71 -0.36 7.31 -7.36
C ALA A 71 -1.06 6.01 -6.92
N ILE A 72 -1.90 5.46 -7.78
CA ILE A 72 -2.59 4.18 -7.60
C ILE A 72 -2.03 3.20 -8.62
N ASP A 73 -1.48 2.10 -8.14
CA ASP A 73 -0.83 1.09 -8.97
C ASP A 73 -1.21 -0.32 -8.48
N GLU A 74 -1.08 -1.30 -9.36
CA GLU A 74 -1.30 -2.70 -9.05
C GLU A 74 0.02 -3.46 -9.07
N LYS A 75 0.26 -4.27 -8.05
CA LYS A 75 1.43 -5.14 -7.99
C LYS A 75 1.04 -6.58 -7.74
N HIS A 76 1.59 -7.46 -8.55
CA HIS A 76 1.46 -8.90 -8.37
C HIS A 76 2.56 -9.38 -7.41
N ILE A 77 2.17 -9.79 -6.20
CA ILE A 77 3.10 -10.23 -5.15
C ILE A 77 2.70 -11.62 -4.69
N ARG A 78 3.59 -12.60 -4.87
CA ARG A 78 3.38 -14.00 -4.43
C ARG A 78 2.05 -14.59 -4.91
N GLY A 79 1.75 -14.47 -6.19
CA GLY A 79 0.53 -15.02 -6.79
C GLY A 79 -0.75 -14.25 -6.46
N ARG A 80 -0.65 -13.04 -5.91
CA ARG A 80 -1.79 -12.21 -5.53
C ARG A 80 -1.62 -10.77 -5.98
N TYR A 81 -2.70 -10.17 -6.44
CA TYR A 81 -2.74 -8.76 -6.79
C TYR A 81 -2.94 -7.90 -5.55
N HIS A 82 -2.20 -6.81 -5.50
CA HIS A 82 -2.26 -5.80 -4.45
C HIS A 82 -2.42 -4.44 -5.08
N THR A 83 -3.36 -3.67 -4.58
CA THR A 83 -3.42 -2.24 -4.91
C THR A 83 -2.55 -1.47 -3.94
N ILE A 84 -1.75 -0.59 -4.48
CA ILE A 84 -0.85 0.30 -3.74
C ILE A 84 -1.28 1.74 -4.02
N ILE A 85 -1.54 2.49 -2.96
CA ILE A 85 -1.66 3.94 -3.01
C ILE A 85 -0.38 4.51 -2.41
N SER A 86 0.35 5.27 -3.19
CA SER A 86 1.60 5.92 -2.78
C SER A 86 1.53 7.42 -2.94
N ASN A 87 2.43 8.12 -2.26
CA ASN A 87 2.66 9.52 -2.49
C ASN A 87 3.38 9.70 -3.83
N GLY A 88 2.74 10.33 -4.79
CA GLY A 88 3.25 10.49 -6.15
C GLY A 88 4.51 11.35 -6.27
N ARG A 89 4.87 12.12 -5.24
CA ARG A 89 6.11 12.91 -5.21
C ARG A 89 7.28 12.16 -4.60
N THR A 90 7.03 11.38 -3.54
CA THR A 90 8.09 10.72 -2.75
C THR A 90 8.21 9.24 -3.06
N GLY A 91 7.24 8.65 -3.77
CA GLY A 91 7.14 7.20 -4.02
C GLY A 91 6.82 6.36 -2.78
N LYS A 92 6.66 6.97 -1.60
CA LYS A 92 6.42 6.23 -0.36
C LYS A 92 4.99 5.70 -0.30
N ILE A 93 4.85 4.45 0.11
CA ILE A 93 3.55 3.78 0.25
C ILE A 93 2.76 4.43 1.39
N ILE A 94 1.50 4.74 1.11
CA ILE A 94 0.50 5.23 2.07
C ILE A 94 -0.42 4.09 2.47
N LEU A 95 -0.90 3.34 1.48
CA LEU A 95 -1.83 2.22 1.67
C LEU A 95 -1.48 1.09 0.70
N MET A 96 -1.45 -0.14 1.19
CA MET A 96 -1.32 -1.33 0.36
C MET A 96 -2.37 -2.35 0.78
N VAL A 97 -3.18 -2.80 -0.16
CA VAL A 97 -4.32 -3.69 0.06
C VAL A 97 -4.24 -4.89 -0.87
N ARG A 98 -4.48 -6.08 -0.35
CA ARG A 98 -4.59 -7.30 -1.16
C ARG A 98 -5.98 -7.41 -1.78
N SER A 99 -6.31 -6.48 -2.64
CA SER A 99 -7.54 -6.47 -3.46
C SER A 99 -7.36 -5.52 -4.63
N THR A 100 -8.10 -5.74 -5.70
CA THR A 100 -8.24 -4.83 -6.84
C THR A 100 -9.69 -4.35 -7.01
N LYS A 101 -10.58 -4.79 -6.11
CA LYS A 101 -12.00 -4.44 -6.17
C LYS A 101 -12.22 -3.01 -5.69
N SER A 102 -12.63 -2.13 -6.58
CA SER A 102 -12.77 -0.70 -6.34
C SER A 102 -13.66 -0.35 -5.14
N ARG A 103 -14.76 -1.07 -4.93
CA ARG A 103 -15.65 -0.82 -3.77
C ARG A 103 -15.01 -1.18 -2.44
N GLU A 104 -14.24 -2.28 -2.39
CA GLU A 104 -13.48 -2.69 -1.21
C GLU A 104 -12.39 -1.66 -0.91
N LEU A 105 -11.65 -1.24 -1.94
CA LEU A 105 -10.62 -0.21 -1.82
C LEU A 105 -11.19 1.12 -1.33
N TYR A 106 -12.32 1.54 -1.88
CA TYR A 106 -13.01 2.76 -1.45
C TYR A 106 -13.40 2.72 0.04
N SER A 107 -13.93 1.58 0.49
CA SER A 107 -14.28 1.40 1.89
C SER A 107 -13.06 1.49 2.80
N ILE A 108 -11.92 0.90 2.39
CA ILE A 108 -10.65 0.97 3.13
C ILE A 108 -10.10 2.40 3.13
N VAL A 109 -10.11 3.08 2.00
CA VAL A 109 -9.69 4.49 1.91
C VAL A 109 -10.51 5.34 2.88
N ARG A 110 -11.83 5.22 2.90
CA ARG A 110 -12.70 5.96 3.83
C ARG A 110 -12.46 5.70 5.30
N GLN A 111 -11.86 4.57 5.65
CA GLN A 111 -11.54 4.29 7.05
C GLN A 111 -10.21 4.91 7.50
N HIS A 112 -9.29 5.10 6.57
CA HIS A 112 -7.94 5.52 6.90
C HIS A 112 -7.63 6.97 6.52
N PHE A 113 -8.33 7.52 5.54
CA PHE A 113 -8.19 8.92 5.14
C PHE A 113 -9.31 9.74 5.80
N SER A 114 -8.96 10.87 6.36
CA SER A 114 -9.99 11.84 6.78
C SER A 114 -10.69 12.46 5.58
N VAL A 115 -11.85 13.07 5.81
CA VAL A 115 -12.58 13.78 4.75
C VAL A 115 -11.71 14.88 4.15
N GLU A 116 -11.02 15.66 5.00
CA GLU A 116 -10.13 16.73 4.60
C GLU A 116 -8.97 16.21 3.74
N GLN A 117 -8.42 15.04 4.09
CA GLN A 117 -7.37 14.40 3.30
C GLN A 117 -7.92 13.98 1.92
N MET A 118 -9.10 13.38 1.86
CA MET A 118 -9.72 12.97 0.59
C MET A 118 -10.00 14.15 -0.33
N ILE A 119 -10.58 15.22 0.18
CA ILE A 119 -10.86 16.43 -0.62
C ILE A 119 -9.59 17.25 -0.91
N GLY A 120 -8.56 17.14 -0.07
CA GLY A 120 -7.28 17.84 -0.22
C GLY A 120 -6.34 17.23 -1.27
N VAL A 121 -6.64 16.04 -1.81
CA VAL A 121 -5.86 15.46 -2.91
C VAL A 121 -6.07 16.28 -4.18
N LYS A 122 -4.97 16.71 -4.80
CA LYS A 122 -4.96 17.54 -6.01
C LYS A 122 -4.77 16.73 -7.29
N ILE A 123 -3.98 15.67 -7.22
CA ILE A 123 -3.65 14.83 -8.38
C ILE A 123 -3.71 13.36 -7.97
N VAL A 124 -4.34 12.54 -8.81
CA VAL A 124 -4.27 11.08 -8.74
C VAL A 124 -3.77 10.55 -10.08
N THR A 125 -2.55 9.99 -10.06
CA THR A 125 -2.01 9.23 -11.18
C THR A 125 -2.44 7.78 -11.04
N LYS A 126 -2.93 7.17 -12.11
CA LYS A 126 -3.40 5.78 -12.11
C LYS A 126 -3.19 5.13 -13.46
N ASP A 127 -3.24 3.80 -13.50
CA ASP A 127 -3.34 3.08 -14.77
C ASP A 127 -4.74 3.25 -15.42
N GLY A 128 -4.92 2.73 -16.63
CA GLY A 128 -6.17 2.83 -17.39
C GLY A 128 -7.30 1.93 -16.89
N ALA A 129 -7.14 1.16 -15.82
CA ALA A 129 -8.16 0.25 -15.34
C ALA A 129 -9.41 0.99 -14.86
N GLN A 130 -10.59 0.59 -15.36
CA GLN A 130 -11.88 1.21 -15.02
C GLN A 130 -12.16 1.25 -13.52
N GLY A 131 -11.73 0.22 -12.79
CA GLY A 131 -11.90 0.14 -11.33
C GLY A 131 -11.18 1.27 -10.59
N TYR A 132 -9.99 1.65 -11.02
CA TYR A 132 -9.24 2.76 -10.43
C TYR A 132 -9.76 4.13 -10.85
N ASP A 133 -10.37 4.23 -12.02
CA ASP A 133 -11.09 5.45 -12.43
C ASP A 133 -12.26 5.70 -11.48
N TRP A 134 -13.09 4.71 -11.25
CA TRP A 134 -14.21 4.80 -10.32
C TRP A 134 -13.73 5.14 -8.90
N LEU A 135 -12.72 4.40 -8.39
CA LEU A 135 -12.15 4.64 -7.07
C LEU A 135 -11.66 6.07 -6.90
N SER A 136 -10.87 6.56 -7.86
CA SER A 136 -10.29 7.90 -7.80
C SER A 136 -11.33 9.01 -7.83
N ARG A 137 -12.43 8.81 -8.56
CA ARG A 137 -13.56 9.78 -8.60
C ARG A 137 -14.33 9.81 -7.29
N GLN A 138 -14.56 8.64 -6.68
CA GLN A 138 -15.32 8.54 -5.45
C GLN A 138 -14.52 8.96 -4.21
N ALA A 139 -13.24 8.56 -4.14
CA ALA A 139 -12.41 8.81 -2.97
C ALA A 139 -11.76 10.20 -2.99
N PHE A 140 -11.44 10.74 -4.17
CA PHE A 140 -10.69 11.98 -4.33
C PHE A 140 -11.39 12.91 -5.34
N PRO A 141 -12.59 13.44 -5.00
CA PRO A 141 -13.46 14.13 -5.97
C PRO A 141 -12.80 15.36 -6.61
N ASN A 142 -12.00 16.10 -5.84
CA ASN A 142 -11.37 17.34 -6.30
C ASN A 142 -10.04 17.12 -7.06
N ALA A 143 -9.55 15.87 -7.11
CA ALA A 143 -8.27 15.59 -7.76
C ALA A 143 -8.37 15.59 -9.28
N ALA A 144 -7.38 16.15 -9.97
CA ALA A 144 -7.13 15.87 -11.37
C ALA A 144 -6.71 14.40 -11.54
N LYS A 145 -7.34 13.68 -12.49
CA LYS A 145 -7.05 12.27 -12.76
C LYS A 145 -6.10 12.20 -13.96
N VAL A 146 -4.92 11.68 -13.75
CA VAL A 146 -3.84 11.57 -14.74
C VAL A 146 -3.61 10.09 -15.05
N LEU A 147 -3.57 9.74 -16.32
CA LEU A 147 -3.18 8.41 -16.76
C LEU A 147 -1.66 8.28 -16.70
N ASP A 148 -1.18 7.15 -16.17
CA ASP A 148 0.24 6.83 -16.23
C ASP A 148 0.62 6.49 -17.67
N LYS A 149 1.57 7.24 -18.24
CA LYS A 149 2.03 7.05 -19.63
C LYS A 149 2.62 5.65 -19.90
N PHE A 150 3.14 4.97 -18.89
CA PHE A 150 3.70 3.64 -19.04
C PHE A 150 2.65 2.54 -19.24
N HIS A 151 1.38 2.85 -19.03
CA HIS A 151 0.26 1.93 -19.24
C HIS A 151 -0.58 2.30 -20.50
N VAL A 152 -0.12 3.25 -21.31
CA VAL A 152 -0.83 3.73 -22.53
C VAL A 152 -0.21 3.18 -23.81
N LEU A 153 0.87 2.37 -23.73
CA LEU A 153 1.56 1.75 -24.86
C LEU A 153 1.15 0.30 -25.04
#